data_fcb76b77c37d1a78145c31738fa262e6
#
_entry.id   fcb76b77c37d1a78145c31738fa262e6
#
_cell.length_a   1.000
_cell.length_b   1.000
_cell.length_c   1.000
_cell.angle_alpha   90.00
_cell.angle_beta   90.00
_cell.angle_gamma   90.00
#
_symmetry.space_group_name_H-M   'P 1'
#
loop_
_entity.id
_entity.type
_entity.pdbx_description
1 polymer ?
#
loop_
_entity_poly.entity_id
_entity_poly.type
_entity_poly.pdbx_seq_one_letter_code
_entity_poly.pdbx_strand_id
1 'polypeptide(L)'
;MAKYIIRFMPEYCATSLWAGNDETRAAFGSPIEYSDVHLPEELIRRLEDFDDRVMGIIDWSEPNGPSPMTKEEQLQLYHDGQELLAHVREVLEPDFEVLNELDWIYPSDDE
;
A
#
# COMPACT_ATOMS: atom_id res chain seq x y z
N MET A 1 3.90 2.12 23.01
CA MET A 1 2.98 2.60 21.97
C MET A 1 3.69 3.53 21.02
N ALA A 2 3.53 3.31 19.72
CA ALA A 2 4.14 4.16 18.73
C ALA A 2 3.42 5.52 18.67
N LYS A 3 4.21 6.59 18.53
CA LYS A 3 3.66 7.93 18.37
C LYS A 3 2.98 8.10 17.02
N TYR A 4 3.54 7.49 15.99
CA TYR A 4 3.06 7.62 14.63
C TYR A 4 2.35 6.34 14.19
N ILE A 5 1.22 6.51 13.51
CA ILE A 5 0.44 5.39 12.96
C ILE A 5 0.35 5.59 11.46
N ILE A 6 0.75 4.56 10.71
CA ILE A 6 0.70 4.55 9.25
C ILE A 6 -0.27 3.46 8.81
N ARG A 7 -1.11 3.78 7.84
CA ARG A 7 -1.99 2.80 7.20
C ARG A 7 -1.32 2.35 5.90
N PHE A 8 -1.02 1.06 5.81
CA PHE A 8 -0.52 0.49 4.56
C PHE A 8 -1.74 0.15 3.70
N MET A 9 -2.13 1.11 2.90
CA MET A 9 -3.37 1.03 2.12
C MET A 9 -3.08 1.44 0.67
N PRO A 10 -2.84 0.47 -0.22
CA PRO A 10 -2.63 0.78 -1.63
C PRO A 10 -3.83 1.51 -2.19
N GLU A 11 -3.55 2.54 -3.00
CA GLU A 11 -4.59 3.36 -3.59
C GLU A 11 -4.14 3.82 -4.96
N TYR A 12 -5.10 4.17 -5.81
CA TYR A 12 -4.76 4.61 -7.17
C TYR A 12 -4.13 5.99 -7.14
N CYS A 13 -3.07 6.16 -7.93
CA CYS A 13 -2.39 7.44 -8.13
C CYS A 13 -1.77 8.02 -6.85
N ALA A 14 -1.40 7.16 -5.90
CA ALA A 14 -0.80 7.60 -4.64
C ALA A 14 0.17 6.55 -4.12
N THR A 15 0.94 6.92 -3.10
CA THR A 15 1.75 5.93 -2.38
C THR A 15 0.83 5.02 -1.56
N SER A 16 1.38 3.94 -1.03
CA SER A 16 0.62 3.01 -0.19
C SER A 16 0.63 3.38 1.29
N LEU A 17 1.34 4.45 1.66
CA LEU A 17 1.44 4.89 3.05
C LEU A 17 0.55 6.10 3.31
N TRP A 18 -0.33 5.97 4.29
CA TRP A 18 -1.28 7.01 4.67
C TRP A 18 -1.18 7.28 6.15
N ALA A 19 -1.42 8.53 6.55
CA ALA A 19 -1.43 8.88 7.97
C ALA A 19 -2.62 8.23 8.67
N GLY A 20 -2.33 7.55 9.78
CA GLY A 20 -3.36 6.89 10.59
C GLY A 20 -3.79 7.69 11.81
N ASN A 21 -3.11 8.79 12.10
CA ASN A 21 -3.48 9.71 13.18
C ASN A 21 -3.01 11.12 12.86
N ASP A 22 -3.42 12.08 13.69
CA ASP A 22 -3.14 13.48 13.46
C ASP A 22 -1.64 13.81 13.56
N GLU A 23 -0.93 13.19 14.48
CA GLU A 23 0.52 13.39 14.63
C GLU A 23 1.26 12.99 13.36
N THR A 24 0.87 11.87 12.75
CA THR A 24 1.50 11.39 11.54
C THR A 24 1.20 12.31 10.36
N ARG A 25 -0.06 12.76 10.25
CA ARG A 25 -0.44 13.70 9.20
C ARG A 25 0.30 15.01 9.31
N ALA A 26 0.46 15.52 10.53
CA ALA A 26 1.17 16.77 10.75
C ALA A 26 2.66 16.67 10.41
N ALA A 27 3.26 15.51 10.70
CA ALA A 27 4.68 15.29 10.49
C ALA A 27 5.05 14.96 9.05
N PHE A 28 4.20 14.18 8.35
CA PHE A 28 4.57 13.57 7.06
C PHE A 28 3.57 13.85 5.95
N GLY A 29 2.38 14.35 6.25
CA GLY A 29 1.31 14.51 5.26
C GLY A 29 0.52 13.22 5.03
N SER A 30 -0.36 13.21 4.03
CA SER A 30 -1.14 12.03 3.67
C SER A 30 -1.63 12.21 2.22
N PRO A 31 -1.24 11.34 1.27
CA PRO A 31 -0.36 10.18 1.46
C PRO A 31 1.07 10.56 1.85
N ILE A 32 1.79 9.61 2.43
CA ILE A 32 3.15 9.82 2.90
C ILE A 32 4.12 9.42 1.80
N GLU A 33 5.10 10.30 1.51
CA GLU A 33 6.16 9.97 0.56
C GLU A 33 7.12 8.97 1.19
N TYR A 34 7.52 7.95 0.43
CA TYR A 34 8.40 6.90 0.95
C TYR A 34 9.73 7.44 1.47
N SER A 35 10.26 8.48 0.81
CA SER A 35 11.52 9.09 1.21
C SER A 35 11.44 9.84 2.54
N ASP A 36 10.23 10.27 2.93
CA ASP A 36 10.05 11.04 4.16
C ASP A 36 10.14 10.18 5.42
N VAL A 37 9.99 8.86 5.28
CA VAL A 37 10.09 7.93 6.40
C VAL A 37 11.35 7.07 6.34
N HIS A 38 12.30 7.45 5.51
CA HIS A 38 13.64 6.85 5.45
C HIS A 38 13.68 5.36 5.15
N LEU A 39 12.80 4.89 4.28
CA LEU A 39 12.83 3.51 3.81
C LEU A 39 14.06 3.27 2.93
N PRO A 40 14.64 2.06 2.95
CA PRO A 40 15.74 1.74 2.03
C PRO A 40 15.33 1.94 0.58
N GLU A 41 16.25 2.40 -0.24
CA GLU A 41 15.99 2.70 -1.65
C GLU A 41 15.45 1.49 -2.41
N GLU A 42 16.00 0.31 -2.15
CA GLU A 42 15.52 -0.91 -2.79
C GLU A 42 14.07 -1.22 -2.44
N LEU A 43 13.71 -1.00 -1.17
CA LEU A 43 12.33 -1.20 -0.72
C LEU A 43 11.39 -0.19 -1.37
N ILE A 44 11.84 1.07 -1.50
CA ILE A 44 11.06 2.10 -2.17
C ILE A 44 10.76 1.69 -3.61
N ARG A 45 11.77 1.18 -4.33
CA ARG A 45 11.57 0.72 -5.71
C ARG A 45 10.54 -0.40 -5.81
N ARG A 46 10.60 -1.34 -4.87
CA ARG A 46 9.63 -2.43 -4.83
C ARG A 46 8.22 -1.93 -4.53
N LEU A 47 8.10 -0.94 -3.65
CA LEU A 47 6.81 -0.32 -3.34
C LEU A 47 6.25 0.44 -4.53
N GLU A 48 7.10 1.18 -5.24
CA GLU A 48 6.67 1.91 -6.44
C GLU A 48 6.22 0.96 -7.54
N ASP A 49 6.93 -0.16 -7.73
CA ASP A 49 6.54 -1.19 -8.68
C ASP A 49 5.20 -1.82 -8.29
N PHE A 50 5.01 -2.08 -7.01
CA PHE A 50 3.74 -2.59 -6.47
C PHE A 50 2.61 -1.59 -6.73
N ASP A 51 2.86 -0.30 -6.48
CA ASP A 51 1.87 0.75 -6.71
C ASP A 51 1.44 0.81 -8.17
N ASP A 52 2.40 0.65 -9.11
CA ASP A 52 2.10 0.59 -10.53
C ASP A 52 1.22 -0.61 -10.88
N ARG A 53 1.46 -1.74 -10.24
CA ARG A 53 0.64 -2.95 -10.46
C ARG A 53 -0.78 -2.77 -9.92
N VAL A 54 -0.93 -2.06 -8.80
CA VAL A 54 -2.25 -1.75 -8.24
C VAL A 54 -3.09 -0.95 -9.23
N MET A 55 -2.47 -0.05 -9.98
CA MET A 55 -3.16 0.71 -11.03
C MET A 55 -3.78 -0.19 -12.09
N GLY A 56 -3.24 -1.39 -12.28
CA GLY A 56 -3.75 -2.35 -13.26
C GLY A 56 -5.01 -3.10 -12.83
N ILE A 57 -5.48 -2.91 -11.61
CA ILE A 57 -6.73 -3.52 -11.15
C ILE A 57 -7.93 -2.92 -11.88
N ILE A 58 -7.85 -1.66 -12.26
CA ILE A 58 -8.93 -0.96 -12.98
C ILE A 58 -8.55 -0.78 -14.44
N ASP A 59 -9.53 -1.00 -15.33
CA ASP A 59 -9.42 -0.58 -16.72
C ASP A 59 -9.78 0.91 -16.77
N TRP A 60 -8.77 1.76 -16.97
CA TRP A 60 -8.96 3.22 -16.93
C TRP A 60 -9.81 3.76 -18.09
N SER A 61 -9.98 2.97 -19.17
CA SER A 61 -10.90 3.34 -20.24
C SER A 61 -12.35 3.00 -19.90
N GLU A 62 -12.57 2.04 -18.98
CA GLU A 62 -13.88 1.64 -18.48
C GLU A 62 -13.81 1.38 -16.97
N PRO A 63 -13.71 2.45 -16.14
CA PRO A 63 -13.49 2.24 -14.70
C PRO A 63 -14.59 1.47 -13.98
N ASN A 64 -15.81 1.49 -14.52
CA ASN A 64 -16.93 0.75 -13.94
C ASN A 64 -17.09 -0.65 -14.51
N GLY A 65 -16.24 -1.03 -15.48
CA GLY A 65 -16.26 -2.34 -16.08
C GLY A 65 -15.47 -3.38 -15.28
N PRO A 66 -15.39 -4.60 -15.78
CA PRO A 66 -14.63 -5.65 -15.10
C PRO A 66 -13.14 -5.32 -15.09
N SER A 67 -12.46 -5.80 -14.06
CA SER A 67 -11.02 -5.63 -13.95
C SER A 67 -10.30 -6.39 -15.07
N PRO A 68 -9.28 -5.78 -15.72
CA PRO A 68 -8.45 -6.51 -16.67
C PRO A 68 -7.52 -7.52 -16.01
N MET A 69 -7.39 -7.46 -14.68
CA MET A 69 -6.53 -8.36 -13.92
C MET A 69 -7.30 -9.62 -13.56
N THR A 70 -6.70 -10.80 -13.79
CA THR A 70 -7.33 -12.07 -13.39
C THR A 70 -7.35 -12.20 -11.87
N LYS A 71 -8.19 -13.12 -11.37
CA LYS A 71 -8.23 -13.41 -9.93
C LYS A 71 -6.88 -13.91 -9.42
N GLU A 72 -6.19 -14.72 -10.22
CA GLU A 72 -4.86 -15.24 -9.86
C GLU A 72 -3.84 -14.11 -9.77
N GLU A 73 -3.85 -13.18 -10.72
CA GLU A 73 -2.97 -12.03 -10.72
C GLU A 73 -3.27 -11.13 -9.51
N GLN A 74 -4.54 -10.93 -9.21
CA GLN A 74 -4.95 -10.11 -8.08
C GLN A 74 -4.55 -10.75 -6.75
N LEU A 75 -4.68 -12.07 -6.64
CA LEU A 75 -4.25 -12.80 -5.46
C LEU A 75 -2.74 -12.71 -5.27
N GLN A 76 -1.98 -12.82 -6.37
CA GLN A 76 -0.54 -12.66 -6.31
C GLN A 76 -0.16 -11.25 -5.85
N LEU A 77 -0.84 -10.24 -6.37
CA LEU A 77 -0.65 -8.86 -5.96
C LEU A 77 -0.90 -8.68 -4.45
N TYR A 78 -1.96 -9.30 -3.95
CA TYR A 78 -2.28 -9.28 -2.52
C TYR A 78 -1.14 -9.89 -1.69
N HIS A 79 -0.63 -11.05 -2.09
CA HIS A 79 0.46 -11.71 -1.39
C HIS A 79 1.75 -10.89 -1.43
N ASP A 80 2.05 -10.28 -2.57
CA ASP A 80 3.21 -9.40 -2.71
C ASP A 80 3.08 -8.18 -1.79
N GLY A 81 1.86 -7.64 -1.66
CA GLY A 81 1.59 -6.55 -0.74
C GLY A 81 1.81 -6.93 0.71
N GLN A 82 1.39 -8.15 1.10
CA GLN A 82 1.62 -8.64 2.45
C GLN A 82 3.11 -8.77 2.76
N GLU A 83 3.89 -9.25 1.79
CA GLU A 83 5.33 -9.35 1.94
C GLU A 83 5.98 -7.98 2.09
N LEU A 84 5.55 -7.01 1.27
CA LEU A 84 6.05 -5.64 1.35
C LEU A 84 5.68 -4.99 2.69
N LEU A 85 4.48 -5.24 3.18
CA LEU A 85 4.05 -4.75 4.49
C LEU A 85 4.98 -5.28 5.59
N ALA A 86 5.35 -6.56 5.54
CA ALA A 86 6.26 -7.12 6.52
C ALA A 86 7.62 -6.42 6.49
N HIS A 87 8.14 -6.12 5.29
CA HIS A 87 9.41 -5.40 5.16
C HIS A 87 9.31 -3.95 5.67
N VAL A 88 8.21 -3.28 5.39
CA VAL A 88 7.96 -1.91 5.89
C VAL A 88 7.94 -1.91 7.42
N ARG A 89 7.27 -2.90 8.02
CA ARG A 89 7.22 -3.03 9.47
C ARG A 89 8.60 -3.27 10.06
N GLU A 90 9.42 -4.10 9.42
CA GLU A 90 10.79 -4.33 9.90
C GLU A 90 11.62 -3.06 9.99
N VAL A 91 11.40 -2.14 9.05
CA VAL A 91 12.16 -0.88 9.01
C VAL A 91 11.59 0.15 9.98
N LEU A 92 10.28 0.25 10.08
CA LEU A 92 9.63 1.36 10.79
C LEU A 92 9.25 1.06 12.23
N GLU A 93 8.92 -0.18 12.57
CA GLU A 93 8.54 -0.52 13.94
C GLU A 93 9.79 -0.66 14.81
N PRO A 94 9.74 -0.32 16.09
CA PRO A 94 8.54 0.05 16.85
C PRO A 94 8.18 1.53 16.83
N ASP A 95 8.95 2.39 16.16
CA ASP A 95 8.70 3.84 16.16
C ASP A 95 7.37 4.20 15.49
N PHE A 96 6.96 3.40 14.52
CA PHE A 96 5.70 3.56 13.80
C PHE A 96 4.87 2.29 13.96
N GLU A 97 3.58 2.45 14.17
CA GLU A 97 2.65 1.33 14.06
C GLU A 97 2.12 1.32 12.62
N VAL A 98 2.24 0.19 11.93
CA VAL A 98 1.81 0.08 10.54
C VAL A 98 0.62 -0.86 10.45
N LEU A 99 -0.52 -0.31 10.05
CA LEU A 99 -1.78 -1.04 9.96
C LEU A 99 -1.92 -1.69 8.58
N ASN A 100 -2.42 -2.91 8.57
CA ASN A 100 -2.65 -3.66 7.32
C ASN A 100 -4.03 -3.31 6.77
N GLU A 101 -4.07 -2.66 5.60
CA GLU A 101 -5.32 -2.35 4.93
C GLU A 101 -5.26 -2.79 3.46
N LEU A 102 -4.81 -4.04 3.27
CA LEU A 102 -4.67 -4.65 1.94
C LEU A 102 -5.91 -5.44 1.51
N ASP A 103 -6.90 -5.59 2.37
CA ASP A 103 -8.03 -6.50 2.14
C ASP A 103 -8.81 -6.22 0.85
N TRP A 104 -8.89 -4.97 0.41
CA TRP A 104 -9.64 -4.63 -0.79
C TRP A 104 -9.01 -5.20 -2.06
N ILE A 105 -7.71 -5.55 -2.02
CA ILE A 105 -7.02 -6.15 -3.16
C ILE A 105 -7.37 -7.64 -3.30
N TYR A 106 -7.73 -8.27 -2.18
CA TYR A 106 -8.05 -9.70 -2.20
C TYR A 106 -9.23 -9.95 -3.15
N PRO A 107 -9.11 -10.89 -4.10
CA PRO A 107 -10.19 -11.11 -5.07
C PRO A 107 -11.45 -11.64 -4.39
N SER A 108 -12.60 -11.15 -4.86
CA SER A 108 -13.89 -11.57 -4.33
C SER A 108 -14.26 -12.96 -4.84
N ASP A 109 -14.79 -13.80 -3.94
CA ASP A 109 -15.28 -15.13 -4.31
C ASP A 109 -16.70 -15.09 -4.87
N ASP A 110 -17.34 -13.92 -4.86
CA ASP A 110 -18.73 -13.76 -5.26
C ASP A 110 -18.93 -13.58 -6.78
N GLU A 111 -17.90 -13.72 -7.55
CA GLU A 111 -17.98 -13.55 -9.02
C GLU A 111 -17.85 -14.83 -9.78
#